data_6722a477731d31c9fb2aa2b9959265d8
#
_entry.id   6722a477731d31c9fb2aa2b9959265d8
#
_cell.length_a   1.000
_cell.length_b   1.000
_cell.length_c   1.000
_cell.angle_alpha   90.00
_cell.angle_beta   90.00
_cell.angle_gamma   90.00
#
_symmetry.space_group_name_H-M   'P 1'
#
loop_
_entity.id
_entity.type
_entity.pdbx_description
1 polymer ?
#
loop_
_entity_poly.entity_id
_entity_poly.type
_entity_poly.pdbx_seq_one_letter_code
_entity_poly.pdbx_strand_id
1 'polypeptide(L)'
;MRLISLLFITFFSLASTVNAQEYSTTSGDVVTVTIPSDVTLLNVSIRNGAEFKIGDKIREGDFIALIVDKSHNKITVTSGVTGEITYINKDLYKKFTPIPAGATLLKIEKQNIIVQSTEIEKGAGELSLIRVFKNLVENTGLYALVFNNAINWTEGVGRVLMIGVGLLLIYLGISKQFEPLLLIPIGMGAILCNIPLAFINDEGGIIRYVYDAGIKTGIFPLIIFMGVGAMTDFGPLLANPRTTLLGAAAQFGIFSTLIGAILLAKYIPGINFSLKDASSIAIIGGADGPTSIFLASKLSPRLLGSIAVAAYSYMALVPIIQPPIMKLLTTKSERKIKMSQLRYVSQREKIIFPIVVIILCALLLPSAAPLIGFLMFGNLMRESGVVKRLSDTTQNALINIVTIFLGLGVGSKLSADKFLNLETLGIIVLGLFAFSFGTASGVIMAKVMNFFSTNKINPLIGSAGVSAVPMAARVSNKVGLDEDPHNFLLMHAMGPNVAGVIGSAVAAGVLLAVFL
;
A
#
# COMPACT_ATOMS: atom_id res chain seq x y z
N MET A 1 -14.26 -28.12 21.80
CA MET A 1 -14.81 -27.79 20.47
C MET A 1 -16.26 -27.26 20.45
N ARG A 2 -17.02 -27.28 21.54
CA ARG A 2 -18.40 -26.73 21.59
C ARG A 2 -18.51 -25.28 22.09
N LEU A 3 -17.43 -24.67 22.60
CA LEU A 3 -17.43 -23.27 23.04
C LEU A 3 -17.00 -22.28 21.96
N ILE A 4 -16.35 -22.74 20.89
CA ILE A 4 -15.91 -21.88 19.78
C ILE A 4 -17.01 -21.68 18.74
N SER A 5 -17.95 -22.62 18.63
CA SER A 5 -19.12 -22.46 17.75
C SER A 5 -20.21 -21.53 18.32
N LEU A 6 -20.23 -21.27 19.64
CA LEU A 6 -21.19 -20.30 20.22
C LEU A 6 -20.72 -18.84 20.10
N LEU A 7 -19.41 -18.59 19.99
CA LEU A 7 -18.88 -17.22 19.83
C LEU A 7 -18.99 -16.71 18.36
N PHE A 8 -19.17 -17.62 17.38
CA PHE A 8 -19.37 -17.23 15.98
C PHE A 8 -20.83 -16.95 15.60
N ILE A 9 -21.80 -17.39 16.44
CA ILE A 9 -23.23 -17.21 16.18
C ILE A 9 -23.76 -15.88 16.71
N THR A 10 -23.06 -15.22 17.62
CA THR A 10 -23.50 -13.93 18.20
C THR A 10 -23.05 -12.69 17.44
N PHE A 11 -22.29 -12.80 16.34
CA PHE A 11 -21.87 -11.64 15.52
C PHE A 11 -22.65 -11.46 14.22
N PHE A 12 -23.52 -12.37 13.85
CA PHE A 12 -24.49 -12.20 12.77
C PHE A 12 -25.90 -12.05 13.35
N SER A 13 -26.19 -10.94 14.03
CA SER A 13 -27.58 -10.53 14.12
C SER A 13 -27.97 -10.07 12.70
N LEU A 14 -28.74 -10.93 12.01
CA LEU A 14 -29.37 -10.59 10.73
C LEU A 14 -30.07 -9.24 10.88
N ALA A 15 -29.50 -8.20 10.27
CA ALA A 15 -30.26 -7.03 9.94
C ALA A 15 -31.27 -7.49 8.87
N SER A 16 -32.54 -7.57 9.20
CA SER A 16 -33.57 -7.82 8.21
C SER A 16 -33.54 -6.64 7.23
N THR A 17 -33.17 -6.90 5.98
CA THR A 17 -33.31 -5.94 4.88
C THR A 17 -34.77 -5.91 4.49
N VAL A 18 -35.45 -4.84 4.84
CA VAL A 18 -36.82 -4.59 4.42
C VAL A 18 -36.75 -3.62 3.23
N ASN A 19 -37.33 -4.07 2.10
CA ASN A 19 -37.40 -3.25 0.90
C ASN A 19 -38.35 -2.06 1.17
N ALA A 20 -38.02 -0.85 0.74
CA ALA A 20 -38.81 0.34 0.96
C ALA A 20 -40.26 0.24 0.40
N GLN A 21 -40.57 -0.77 -0.41
CA GLN A 21 -41.94 -1.12 -0.82
C GLN A 21 -42.89 -1.38 0.37
N GLU A 22 -42.40 -1.90 1.49
CA GLU A 22 -43.23 -2.08 2.72
C GLU A 22 -43.47 -0.78 3.47
N TYR A 23 -42.66 0.25 3.21
CA TYR A 23 -42.71 1.58 3.85
C TYR A 23 -43.07 2.67 2.86
N SER A 24 -43.60 2.36 1.67
CA SER A 24 -43.89 3.32 0.63
C SER A 24 -45.37 3.35 0.24
N THR A 25 -45.91 4.57 0.11
CA THR A 25 -47.18 4.81 -0.54
C THR A 25 -46.91 5.45 -1.89
N THR A 26 -47.52 4.94 -2.95
CA THR A 26 -47.40 5.47 -4.30
C THR A 26 -48.61 6.32 -4.64
N SER A 27 -48.42 7.57 -5.03
CA SER A 27 -49.47 8.45 -5.56
C SER A 27 -48.99 8.98 -6.92
N GLY A 28 -49.47 8.37 -8.00
CA GLY A 28 -48.99 8.66 -9.36
C GLY A 28 -47.52 8.26 -9.56
N ASP A 29 -46.72 9.18 -10.09
CA ASP A 29 -45.29 8.97 -10.36
C ASP A 29 -44.38 9.22 -9.13
N VAL A 30 -44.96 9.58 -7.99
CA VAL A 30 -44.21 9.89 -6.75
C VAL A 30 -44.35 8.74 -5.74
N VAL A 31 -43.23 8.22 -5.31
CA VAL A 31 -43.13 7.23 -4.22
C VAL A 31 -42.69 7.94 -2.95
N THR A 32 -43.52 7.87 -1.92
CA THR A 32 -43.26 8.46 -0.60
C THR A 32 -42.80 7.34 0.34
N VAL A 33 -41.58 7.45 0.88
CA VAL A 33 -41.08 6.54 1.89
C VAL A 33 -41.44 7.05 3.27
N THR A 34 -42.32 6.34 3.98
CA THR A 34 -42.86 6.70 5.31
C THR A 34 -42.47 5.64 6.34
N ILE A 35 -42.41 6.01 7.61
CA ILE A 35 -42.13 5.13 8.73
C ILE A 35 -43.45 4.62 9.35
N PRO A 36 -43.67 3.30 9.42
CA PRO A 36 -44.94 2.75 9.94
C PRO A 36 -45.03 2.75 11.47
N SER A 37 -43.90 2.85 12.20
CA SER A 37 -43.84 2.87 13.67
C SER A 37 -42.78 3.85 14.15
N ASP A 38 -42.87 4.28 15.43
CA ASP A 38 -41.81 5.12 16.01
C ASP A 38 -40.50 4.39 16.02
N VAL A 39 -39.46 4.99 15.46
CA VAL A 39 -38.12 4.43 15.33
C VAL A 39 -37.08 5.46 15.72
N THR A 40 -35.86 4.97 15.98
CA THR A 40 -34.67 5.81 16.19
C THR A 40 -33.75 5.68 15.00
N LEU A 41 -33.32 6.77 14.41
CA LEU A 41 -32.41 6.81 13.30
C LEU A 41 -30.97 6.54 13.79
N LEU A 42 -30.32 5.51 13.30
CA LEU A 42 -28.93 5.19 13.63
C LEU A 42 -27.93 5.75 12.61
N ASN A 43 -28.25 5.64 11.34
CA ASN A 43 -27.36 6.05 10.26
C ASN A 43 -28.16 6.39 8.99
N VAL A 44 -27.60 7.23 8.15
CA VAL A 44 -28.18 7.65 6.86
C VAL A 44 -27.19 7.35 5.75
N SER A 45 -27.70 7.13 4.56
CA SER A 45 -26.87 6.92 3.38
C SER A 45 -26.06 8.17 3.06
N ILE A 46 -24.76 7.95 2.86
CA ILE A 46 -23.83 8.93 2.35
C ILE A 46 -23.29 8.36 1.04
N ARG A 47 -23.76 8.88 -0.09
CA ARG A 47 -23.23 8.47 -1.40
C ARG A 47 -21.93 9.22 -1.66
N ASN A 48 -20.81 8.50 -1.84
CA ASN A 48 -19.48 9.07 -2.03
C ASN A 48 -19.04 10.06 -0.93
N GLY A 49 -19.50 9.86 0.32
CA GLY A 49 -19.14 10.74 1.43
C GLY A 49 -19.99 12.00 1.55
N ALA A 50 -21.00 12.19 0.73
CA ALA A 50 -21.92 13.33 0.76
C ALA A 50 -23.36 12.90 1.06
N GLU A 51 -24.08 13.73 1.82
CA GLU A 51 -25.50 13.57 2.10
C GLU A 51 -26.34 13.71 0.81
N PHE A 52 -27.46 12.99 0.71
CA PHE A 52 -28.41 13.17 -0.39
C PHE A 52 -28.90 14.61 -0.47
N LYS A 53 -29.09 15.09 -1.71
CA LYS A 53 -29.70 16.39 -2.00
C LYS A 53 -30.95 16.21 -2.85
N ILE A 54 -31.83 17.16 -2.78
CA ILE A 54 -32.96 17.23 -3.71
C ILE A 54 -32.38 17.37 -5.13
N GLY A 55 -32.86 16.54 -6.05
CA GLY A 55 -32.34 16.43 -7.41
C GLY A 55 -31.36 15.26 -7.61
N ASP A 56 -30.92 14.58 -6.54
CA ASP A 56 -30.07 13.39 -6.68
C ASP A 56 -30.86 12.21 -7.24
N LYS A 57 -30.20 11.45 -8.13
CA LYS A 57 -30.76 10.21 -8.68
C LYS A 57 -30.49 9.04 -7.75
N ILE A 58 -31.54 8.30 -7.39
CA ILE A 58 -31.48 7.08 -6.57
C ILE A 58 -31.92 5.87 -7.40
N ARG A 59 -31.32 4.72 -7.18
CA ARG A 59 -31.66 3.45 -7.85
C ARG A 59 -32.41 2.53 -6.88
N GLU A 60 -33.20 1.62 -7.46
CA GLU A 60 -33.79 0.53 -6.69
C GLU A 60 -32.68 -0.29 -6.00
N GLY A 61 -32.86 -0.55 -4.69
CA GLY A 61 -31.88 -1.21 -3.84
C GLY A 61 -30.86 -0.29 -3.15
N ASP A 62 -30.77 1.00 -3.54
CA ASP A 62 -29.86 1.93 -2.86
C ASP A 62 -30.25 2.10 -1.39
N PHE A 63 -29.24 2.09 -0.51
CA PHE A 63 -29.43 2.27 0.93
C PHE A 63 -29.90 3.70 1.25
N ILE A 64 -30.94 3.82 2.06
CA ILE A 64 -31.49 5.12 2.49
C ILE A 64 -31.14 5.39 3.94
N ALA A 65 -31.50 4.48 4.86
CA ALA A 65 -31.30 4.66 6.29
C ALA A 65 -31.19 3.34 7.04
N LEU A 66 -30.49 3.37 8.18
CA LEU A 66 -30.53 2.33 9.19
C LEU A 66 -31.30 2.86 10.40
N ILE A 67 -32.40 2.21 10.73
CA ILE A 67 -33.30 2.57 11.82
C ILE A 67 -33.36 1.46 12.86
N VAL A 68 -33.79 1.80 14.07
CA VAL A 68 -34.04 0.84 15.16
C VAL A 68 -35.48 1.00 15.64
N ASP A 69 -36.20 -0.09 15.72
CA ASP A 69 -37.57 -0.12 16.26
C ASP A 69 -37.54 -0.12 17.81
N LYS A 70 -38.75 -0.04 18.42
CA LYS A 70 -38.92 -0.05 19.88
C LYS A 70 -38.43 -1.39 20.52
N SER A 71 -38.34 -2.44 19.73
CA SER A 71 -37.85 -3.77 20.15
C SER A 71 -36.34 -3.94 19.99
N HIS A 72 -35.61 -2.86 19.66
CA HIS A 72 -34.16 -2.84 19.42
C HIS A 72 -33.70 -3.63 18.16
N ASN A 73 -34.60 -3.94 17.24
CA ASN A 73 -34.24 -4.57 15.98
C ASN A 73 -33.70 -3.51 15.01
N LYS A 74 -32.58 -3.83 14.34
CA LYS A 74 -31.99 -2.98 13.30
C LYS A 74 -32.67 -3.28 11.96
N ILE A 75 -33.22 -2.26 11.33
CA ILE A 75 -33.91 -2.35 10.04
C ILE A 75 -33.18 -1.48 9.04
N THR A 76 -32.80 -2.05 7.91
CA THR A 76 -32.18 -1.33 6.79
C THR A 76 -33.28 -0.93 5.81
N VAL A 77 -33.42 0.35 5.56
CA VAL A 77 -34.34 0.92 4.57
C VAL A 77 -33.57 1.15 3.28
N THR A 78 -34.03 0.53 2.18
CA THR A 78 -33.47 0.70 0.83
C THR A 78 -34.52 1.29 -0.10
N SER A 79 -34.08 1.94 -1.20
CA SER A 79 -35.00 2.44 -2.22
C SER A 79 -35.73 1.29 -2.92
N GLY A 80 -37.03 1.35 -3.01
CA GLY A 80 -37.86 0.41 -3.79
C GLY A 80 -38.02 0.79 -5.26
N VAL A 81 -37.49 1.93 -5.68
CA VAL A 81 -37.66 2.44 -7.05
C VAL A 81 -36.43 3.24 -7.50
N THR A 82 -36.27 3.34 -8.81
CA THR A 82 -35.29 4.23 -9.43
C THR A 82 -35.99 5.56 -9.80
N GLY A 83 -35.38 6.69 -9.40
CA GLY A 83 -35.95 8.00 -9.66
C GLY A 83 -35.08 9.14 -9.16
N GLU A 84 -35.68 10.32 -9.10
CA GLU A 84 -35.06 11.54 -8.59
C GLU A 84 -35.65 11.93 -7.23
N ILE A 85 -34.81 12.33 -6.28
CA ILE A 85 -35.25 12.72 -4.94
C ILE A 85 -35.83 14.12 -4.99
N THR A 86 -37.14 14.25 -4.71
CA THR A 86 -37.86 15.53 -4.72
C THR A 86 -38.06 16.12 -3.33
N TYR A 87 -37.94 15.30 -2.28
CA TYR A 87 -38.07 15.75 -0.90
C TYR A 87 -37.20 14.91 0.03
N ILE A 88 -36.57 15.57 0.99
CA ILE A 88 -35.78 14.94 2.05
C ILE A 88 -36.17 15.54 3.39
N ASN A 89 -36.47 14.68 4.36
CA ASN A 89 -36.72 15.13 5.72
C ASN A 89 -35.39 15.59 6.36
N LYS A 90 -35.34 16.83 6.86
CA LYS A 90 -34.15 17.44 7.46
C LYS A 90 -33.64 16.68 8.69
N ASP A 91 -34.52 15.98 9.39
CA ASP A 91 -34.15 15.18 10.56
C ASP A 91 -33.44 13.85 10.18
N LEU A 92 -33.47 13.46 8.89
CA LEU A 92 -32.82 12.28 8.38
C LEU A 92 -31.28 12.28 8.63
N TYR A 93 -30.67 13.46 8.74
CA TYR A 93 -29.21 13.60 8.93
C TYR A 93 -28.80 13.76 10.40
N LYS A 94 -29.75 13.78 11.33
CA LYS A 94 -29.46 13.85 12.76
C LYS A 94 -29.39 12.43 13.35
N LYS A 95 -28.18 11.94 13.64
CA LYS A 95 -27.98 10.62 14.27
C LYS A 95 -28.69 10.55 15.63
N PHE A 96 -29.23 9.37 15.94
CA PHE A 96 -29.95 9.08 17.18
C PHE A 96 -31.19 9.92 17.42
N THR A 97 -31.83 10.45 16.37
CA THR A 97 -33.05 11.21 16.47
C THR A 97 -34.27 10.28 16.41
N PRO A 98 -35.22 10.36 17.37
CA PRO A 98 -36.50 9.66 17.28
C PRO A 98 -37.33 10.23 16.13
N ILE A 99 -37.86 9.35 15.29
CA ILE A 99 -38.72 9.69 14.18
C ILE A 99 -40.12 9.09 14.45
N PRO A 100 -41.19 9.90 14.50
CA PRO A 100 -42.51 9.39 14.81
C PRO A 100 -43.09 8.57 13.64
N ALA A 101 -44.03 7.68 13.98
CA ALA A 101 -44.79 6.93 12.99
C ALA A 101 -45.50 7.87 12.01
N GLY A 102 -45.55 7.51 10.74
CA GLY A 102 -46.14 8.30 9.66
C GLY A 102 -45.26 9.41 9.10
N ALA A 103 -44.07 9.65 9.67
CA ALA A 103 -43.14 10.65 9.14
C ALA A 103 -42.58 10.21 7.78
N THR A 104 -42.61 11.12 6.82
CA THR A 104 -41.98 10.93 5.50
C THR A 104 -40.48 11.10 5.63
N LEU A 105 -39.71 10.11 5.19
CA LEU A 105 -38.26 10.21 5.11
C LEU A 105 -37.80 10.92 3.84
N LEU A 106 -38.28 10.44 2.68
CA LEU A 106 -38.02 11.08 1.40
C LEU A 106 -39.13 10.77 0.38
N LYS A 107 -39.19 11.58 -0.67
CA LYS A 107 -40.04 11.34 -1.82
C LYS A 107 -39.16 11.18 -3.05
N ILE A 108 -39.48 10.18 -3.86
CA ILE A 108 -38.79 9.84 -5.09
C ILE A 108 -39.78 9.95 -6.23
N GLU A 109 -39.54 10.83 -7.18
CA GLU A 109 -40.26 10.88 -8.43
C GLU A 109 -39.70 9.81 -9.35
N LYS A 110 -40.55 8.86 -9.72
CA LYS A 110 -40.14 7.81 -10.66
C LYS A 110 -39.71 8.47 -11.96
N GLN A 111 -38.48 8.31 -12.35
CA GLN A 111 -38.09 8.60 -13.69
C GLN A 111 -38.79 7.57 -14.57
N ASN A 112 -39.79 8.02 -15.33
CA ASN A 112 -40.25 7.29 -16.49
C ASN A 112 -39.04 7.24 -17.44
N ILE A 113 -38.18 6.23 -17.24
CA ILE A 113 -37.37 5.76 -18.32
C ILE A 113 -38.40 5.34 -19.35
N ILE A 114 -38.64 6.17 -20.39
CA ILE A 114 -39.13 5.68 -21.64
C ILE A 114 -38.06 4.70 -22.11
N VAL A 115 -38.06 3.53 -21.52
CA VAL A 115 -37.72 2.34 -22.27
C VAL A 115 -38.75 2.46 -23.39
N GLN A 116 -38.32 2.87 -24.58
CA GLN A 116 -39.09 2.55 -25.76
C GLN A 116 -39.45 1.09 -25.56
N SER A 117 -40.70 0.89 -25.12
CA SER A 117 -41.34 -0.41 -25.13
C SER A 117 -41.59 -0.73 -26.61
N THR A 118 -40.52 -0.95 -27.34
CA THR A 118 -40.53 -1.74 -28.52
C THR A 118 -40.86 -3.14 -28.02
N GLU A 119 -42.19 -3.40 -27.95
CA GLU A 119 -42.73 -4.75 -28.03
C GLU A 119 -42.12 -5.80 -27.07
N ILE A 120 -42.47 -5.74 -25.78
CA ILE A 120 -42.45 -6.89 -24.88
C ILE A 120 -43.89 -7.29 -24.54
N GLU A 121 -44.76 -7.40 -25.54
CA GLU A 121 -45.97 -8.19 -25.48
C GLU A 121 -46.15 -8.87 -26.82
N LYS A 122 -45.49 -10.00 -26.97
CA LYS A 122 -45.83 -11.22 -27.75
C LYS A 122 -44.54 -11.97 -28.01
N GLY A 123 -44.23 -12.94 -27.17
CA GLY A 123 -43.12 -13.83 -27.46
C GLY A 123 -42.40 -14.40 -26.24
N ALA A 124 -43.14 -14.95 -25.30
CA ALA A 124 -42.61 -16.02 -24.46
C ALA A 124 -42.30 -17.22 -25.36
N GLY A 125 -41.19 -17.14 -26.15
CA GLY A 125 -40.91 -18.23 -27.10
C GLY A 125 -39.65 -18.09 -27.93
N GLU A 126 -39.13 -16.91 -28.17
CA GLU A 126 -37.86 -16.79 -28.87
C GLU A 126 -36.87 -15.94 -28.03
N LEU A 127 -36.15 -16.62 -27.16
CA LEU A 127 -34.81 -16.18 -26.75
C LEU A 127 -33.98 -16.16 -28.04
N SER A 128 -33.96 -15.02 -28.72
CA SER A 128 -33.11 -14.85 -29.91
C SER A 128 -31.68 -15.12 -29.44
N LEU A 129 -31.15 -16.30 -29.82
CA LEU A 129 -29.75 -16.70 -29.56
C LEU A 129 -28.78 -15.58 -29.94
N ILE A 130 -29.13 -14.81 -30.96
CA ILE A 130 -28.37 -13.63 -31.40
C ILE A 130 -28.34 -12.55 -30.32
N ARG A 131 -29.48 -12.28 -29.64
CA ARG A 131 -29.54 -11.27 -28.56
C ARG A 131 -28.76 -11.73 -27.33
N VAL A 132 -28.89 -12.99 -26.97
CA VAL A 132 -28.10 -13.59 -25.86
C VAL A 132 -26.61 -13.55 -26.18
N PHE A 133 -26.23 -13.91 -27.42
CA PHE A 133 -24.84 -13.87 -27.86
C PHE A 133 -24.30 -12.42 -27.91
N LYS A 134 -25.08 -11.46 -28.40
CA LYS A 134 -24.70 -10.04 -28.41
C LYS A 134 -24.49 -9.53 -26.98
N ASN A 135 -25.42 -9.79 -26.06
CA ASN A 135 -25.28 -9.42 -24.67
C ASN A 135 -24.06 -10.08 -24.02
N LEU A 136 -23.78 -11.34 -24.34
CA LEU A 136 -22.61 -12.06 -23.84
C LEU A 136 -21.31 -11.40 -24.33
N VAL A 137 -21.23 -11.00 -25.60
CA VAL A 137 -20.07 -10.29 -26.17
C VAL A 137 -19.92 -8.92 -25.56
N GLU A 138 -21.00 -8.15 -25.43
CA GLU A 138 -21.00 -6.78 -24.86
C GLU A 138 -20.60 -6.77 -23.37
N ASN A 139 -20.88 -7.85 -22.64
CA ASN A 139 -20.46 -8.02 -21.25
C ASN A 139 -19.06 -8.65 -21.09
N THR A 140 -18.28 -8.78 -22.17
CA THR A 140 -16.89 -9.23 -22.07
C THR A 140 -15.94 -8.07 -21.73
N GLY A 141 -14.89 -8.35 -20.95
CA GLY A 141 -13.81 -7.38 -20.73
C GLY A 141 -13.11 -6.96 -22.02
N LEU A 142 -13.05 -7.84 -23.05
CA LEU A 142 -12.49 -7.51 -24.37
C LEU A 142 -13.32 -6.44 -25.08
N TYR A 143 -14.63 -6.56 -25.08
CA TYR A 143 -15.52 -5.55 -25.64
C TYR A 143 -15.34 -4.20 -24.94
N ALA A 144 -15.29 -4.22 -23.59
CA ALA A 144 -15.07 -3.01 -22.80
C ALA A 144 -13.71 -2.35 -23.10
N LEU A 145 -12.63 -3.13 -23.28
CA LEU A 145 -11.31 -2.59 -23.66
C LEU A 145 -11.31 -1.87 -25.00
N VAL A 146 -12.08 -2.37 -25.97
CA VAL A 146 -12.12 -1.80 -27.33
C VAL A 146 -13.05 -0.60 -27.40
N PHE A 147 -14.26 -0.71 -26.84
CA PHE A 147 -15.32 0.28 -27.07
C PHE A 147 -15.34 1.40 -26.01
N ASN A 148 -14.88 1.17 -24.78
CA ASN A 148 -14.80 2.24 -23.77
C ASN A 148 -13.71 3.27 -24.05
N ASN A 149 -12.78 2.97 -24.95
CA ASN A 149 -11.74 3.91 -25.39
C ASN A 149 -12.31 5.21 -26.02
N ALA A 150 -13.52 5.15 -26.56
CA ALA A 150 -14.23 6.31 -27.09
C ALA A 150 -14.67 7.31 -25.99
N ILE A 151 -14.79 6.84 -24.75
CA ILE A 151 -15.24 7.64 -23.61
C ILE A 151 -14.03 8.26 -22.90
N ASN A 152 -13.02 7.45 -22.60
CA ASN A 152 -11.78 7.87 -21.96
C ASN A 152 -10.65 6.89 -22.35
N TRP A 153 -9.52 7.43 -22.86
CA TRP A 153 -8.39 6.61 -23.29
C TRP A 153 -7.82 5.72 -22.15
N THR A 154 -7.93 6.14 -20.89
CA THR A 154 -7.50 5.34 -19.73
C THR A 154 -8.33 4.09 -19.54
N GLU A 155 -9.60 4.08 -19.93
CA GLU A 155 -10.51 2.93 -19.77
C GLU A 155 -10.29 1.85 -20.85
N GLY A 156 -9.71 2.20 -21.97
CA GLY A 156 -9.38 1.28 -23.07
C GLY A 156 -7.87 1.02 -23.15
N VAL A 157 -7.18 1.82 -23.96
CA VAL A 157 -5.73 1.68 -24.22
C VAL A 157 -4.91 1.77 -22.94
N GLY A 158 -5.27 2.66 -22.01
CA GLY A 158 -4.58 2.79 -20.73
C GLY A 158 -4.59 1.49 -19.92
N ARG A 159 -5.73 0.79 -19.85
CA ARG A 159 -5.82 -0.52 -19.16
C ARG A 159 -4.97 -1.58 -19.84
N VAL A 160 -4.96 -1.63 -21.18
CA VAL A 160 -4.07 -2.55 -21.94
C VAL A 160 -2.61 -2.28 -21.63
N LEU A 161 -2.21 -1.00 -21.61
CA LEU A 161 -0.85 -0.59 -21.26
C LEU A 161 -0.48 -1.04 -19.83
N MET A 162 -1.38 -0.86 -18.87
CA MET A 162 -1.13 -1.27 -17.48
C MET A 162 -1.12 -2.79 -17.30
N ILE A 163 -1.90 -3.55 -18.07
CA ILE A 163 -1.76 -5.02 -18.16
C ILE A 163 -0.36 -5.37 -18.68
N GLY A 164 0.11 -4.65 -19.72
CA GLY A 164 1.49 -4.79 -20.23
C GLY A 164 2.55 -4.48 -19.18
N VAL A 165 2.35 -3.44 -18.34
CA VAL A 165 3.23 -3.14 -17.18
C VAL A 165 3.20 -4.30 -16.19
N GLY A 166 2.04 -4.84 -15.87
CA GLY A 166 1.92 -6.02 -15.00
C GLY A 166 2.68 -7.24 -15.53
N LEU A 167 2.56 -7.52 -16.83
CA LEU A 167 3.32 -8.59 -17.49
C LEU A 167 4.82 -8.32 -17.47
N LEU A 168 5.25 -7.07 -17.65
CA LEU A 168 6.65 -6.67 -17.56
C LEU A 168 7.21 -6.92 -16.15
N LEU A 169 6.48 -6.55 -15.09
CA LEU A 169 6.88 -6.81 -13.70
C LEU A 169 7.04 -8.31 -13.44
N ILE A 170 6.11 -9.14 -13.91
CA ILE A 170 6.20 -10.60 -13.80
C ILE A 170 7.41 -11.12 -14.59
N TYR A 171 7.64 -10.64 -15.80
CA TYR A 171 8.82 -11.01 -16.60
C TYR A 171 10.13 -10.66 -15.88
N LEU A 172 10.24 -9.46 -15.30
CA LEU A 172 11.42 -9.06 -14.54
C LEU A 172 11.63 -9.95 -13.30
N GLY A 173 10.56 -10.31 -12.60
CA GLY A 173 10.61 -11.24 -11.49
C GLY A 173 11.09 -12.63 -11.90
N ILE A 174 10.54 -13.19 -12.99
CA ILE A 174 10.85 -14.57 -13.42
C ILE A 174 12.21 -14.64 -14.14
N SER A 175 12.40 -13.83 -15.19
CA SER A 175 13.55 -13.97 -16.09
C SER A 175 14.79 -13.26 -15.58
N LYS A 176 14.64 -12.15 -14.86
CA LYS A 176 15.76 -11.37 -14.31
C LYS A 176 16.00 -11.63 -12.83
N GLN A 177 15.13 -12.40 -12.18
CA GLN A 177 15.21 -12.71 -10.75
C GLN A 177 15.25 -11.45 -9.86
N PHE A 178 14.56 -10.38 -10.31
CA PHE A 178 14.45 -9.11 -9.59
C PHE A 178 13.33 -9.22 -8.56
N GLU A 179 13.69 -9.40 -7.28
CA GLU A 179 12.74 -9.52 -6.16
C GLU A 179 11.46 -10.29 -6.52
N PRO A 180 11.58 -11.58 -6.96
CA PRO A 180 10.46 -12.34 -7.52
C PRO A 180 9.29 -12.49 -6.53
N LEU A 181 9.58 -12.54 -5.23
CA LEU A 181 8.56 -12.65 -4.18
C LEU A 181 7.62 -11.45 -4.13
N LEU A 182 8.06 -10.29 -4.63
CA LEU A 182 7.27 -9.04 -4.65
C LEU A 182 6.77 -8.71 -6.05
N LEU A 183 7.64 -8.73 -7.07
CA LEU A 183 7.27 -8.29 -8.41
C LEU A 183 6.18 -9.17 -9.04
N ILE A 184 6.18 -10.47 -8.76
CA ILE A 184 5.16 -11.39 -9.31
C ILE A 184 3.77 -11.08 -8.74
N PRO A 185 3.55 -11.00 -7.41
CA PRO A 185 2.25 -10.62 -6.87
C PRO A 185 1.81 -9.19 -7.24
N ILE A 186 2.74 -8.23 -7.29
CA ILE A 186 2.44 -6.85 -7.72
C ILE A 186 1.98 -6.84 -9.18
N GLY A 187 2.70 -7.54 -10.07
CA GLY A 187 2.34 -7.64 -11.48
C GLY A 187 0.99 -8.31 -11.69
N MET A 188 0.69 -9.38 -10.93
CA MET A 188 -0.61 -10.04 -10.96
C MET A 188 -1.72 -9.10 -10.47
N GLY A 189 -1.51 -8.37 -9.36
CA GLY A 189 -2.45 -7.36 -8.87
C GLY A 189 -2.71 -6.26 -9.90
N ALA A 190 -1.67 -5.80 -10.61
CA ALA A 190 -1.77 -4.82 -11.69
C ALA A 190 -2.59 -5.35 -12.88
N ILE A 191 -2.41 -6.61 -13.27
CA ILE A 191 -3.22 -7.23 -14.32
C ILE A 191 -4.69 -7.28 -13.88
N LEU A 192 -4.95 -7.85 -12.71
CA LEU A 192 -6.31 -8.09 -12.22
C LEU A 192 -7.13 -6.80 -12.06
N CYS A 193 -6.54 -5.70 -11.58
CA CYS A 193 -7.26 -4.44 -11.41
C CYS A 193 -7.54 -3.71 -12.73
N ASN A 194 -6.82 -4.05 -13.81
CA ASN A 194 -7.02 -3.45 -15.13
C ASN A 194 -7.88 -4.31 -16.07
N ILE A 195 -8.36 -5.49 -15.63
CA ILE A 195 -9.37 -6.25 -16.36
C ILE A 195 -10.72 -5.56 -16.16
N PRO A 196 -11.36 -5.02 -17.23
CA PRO A 196 -12.66 -4.38 -17.10
C PRO A 196 -13.73 -5.39 -16.66
N LEU A 197 -14.74 -4.91 -15.93
CA LEU A 197 -15.89 -5.69 -15.45
C LEU A 197 -15.54 -6.83 -14.46
N ALA A 198 -14.29 -6.93 -14.01
CA ALA A 198 -13.88 -7.95 -13.05
C ALA A 198 -14.27 -7.61 -11.60
N PHE A 199 -14.51 -6.33 -11.28
CA PHE A 199 -14.94 -5.81 -9.96
C PHE A 199 -14.08 -6.27 -8.77
N ILE A 200 -12.84 -6.73 -9.02
CA ILE A 200 -11.97 -7.34 -8.00
C ILE A 200 -11.45 -6.30 -7.00
N ASN A 201 -11.28 -5.04 -7.45
CA ASN A 201 -10.76 -3.94 -6.65
C ASN A 201 -11.82 -2.90 -6.25
N ASP A 202 -13.05 -3.08 -6.66
CA ASP A 202 -14.17 -2.21 -6.33
C ASP A 202 -14.70 -2.48 -4.91
N GLU A 203 -15.66 -1.69 -4.45
CA GLU A 203 -16.31 -1.95 -3.16
C GLU A 203 -16.96 -3.34 -3.16
N GLY A 204 -16.58 -4.17 -2.18
CA GLY A 204 -16.98 -5.58 -2.14
C GLY A 204 -16.02 -6.55 -2.86
N GLY A 205 -15.05 -6.06 -3.63
CA GLY A 205 -14.06 -6.90 -4.31
C GLY A 205 -13.02 -7.51 -3.36
N ILE A 206 -12.56 -8.73 -3.66
CA ILE A 206 -11.68 -9.48 -2.78
C ILE A 206 -10.33 -8.78 -2.52
N ILE A 207 -9.73 -8.15 -3.53
CA ILE A 207 -8.44 -7.44 -3.36
C ILE A 207 -8.66 -6.15 -2.55
N ARG A 208 -9.83 -5.52 -2.66
CA ARG A 208 -10.18 -4.36 -1.84
C ARG A 208 -10.21 -4.70 -0.36
N TYR A 209 -10.81 -5.83 0.04
CA TYR A 209 -10.79 -6.29 1.43
C TYR A 209 -9.36 -6.54 1.93
N VAL A 210 -8.52 -7.19 1.13
CA VAL A 210 -7.10 -7.42 1.46
C VAL A 210 -6.36 -6.10 1.66
N TYR A 211 -6.59 -5.14 0.77
CA TYR A 211 -6.00 -3.80 0.87
C TYR A 211 -6.45 -3.07 2.14
N ASP A 212 -7.76 -3.02 2.40
CA ASP A 212 -8.32 -2.30 3.55
C ASP A 212 -7.89 -2.93 4.88
N ALA A 213 -7.84 -4.27 4.96
CA ALA A 213 -7.43 -4.99 6.17
C ALA A 213 -5.92 -4.92 6.46
N GLY A 214 -5.09 -5.01 5.43
CA GLY A 214 -3.65 -5.20 5.62
C GLY A 214 -2.79 -3.97 5.33
N ILE A 215 -3.08 -3.27 4.23
CA ILE A 215 -2.24 -2.15 3.77
C ILE A 215 -2.69 -0.84 4.41
N LYS A 216 -3.98 -0.53 4.32
CA LYS A 216 -4.55 0.71 4.90
C LYS A 216 -4.37 0.79 6.41
N THR A 217 -4.46 -0.33 7.11
CA THR A 217 -4.19 -0.42 8.55
C THR A 217 -2.70 -0.29 8.87
N GLY A 218 -1.81 -0.64 7.94
CA GLY A 218 -0.37 -0.71 8.13
C GLY A 218 0.12 -2.04 8.72
N ILE A 219 -0.76 -3.03 8.93
CA ILE A 219 -0.41 -4.32 9.55
C ILE A 219 0.58 -5.10 8.67
N PHE A 220 0.35 -5.19 7.36
CA PHE A 220 1.23 -5.95 6.46
C PHE A 220 2.67 -5.43 6.46
N PRO A 221 2.94 -4.13 6.28
CA PRO A 221 4.29 -3.59 6.40
C PRO A 221 4.96 -3.91 7.75
N LEU A 222 4.24 -3.82 8.85
CA LEU A 222 4.78 -4.13 10.19
C LEU A 222 5.15 -5.61 10.33
N ILE A 223 4.32 -6.54 9.84
CA ILE A 223 4.64 -7.98 9.86
C ILE A 223 5.85 -8.28 8.97
N ILE A 224 5.98 -7.62 7.81
CA ILE A 224 7.17 -7.76 6.97
C ILE A 224 8.41 -7.27 7.72
N PHE A 225 8.32 -6.13 8.43
CA PHE A 225 9.42 -5.64 9.26
C PHE A 225 9.84 -6.64 10.34
N MET A 226 8.86 -7.30 10.98
CA MET A 226 9.13 -8.38 11.94
C MET A 226 9.85 -9.55 11.26
N GLY A 227 9.44 -9.95 10.06
CA GLY A 227 10.11 -10.99 9.27
C GLY A 227 11.54 -10.59 8.90
N VAL A 228 11.74 -9.36 8.43
CA VAL A 228 13.08 -8.80 8.13
C VAL A 228 13.95 -8.81 9.39
N GLY A 229 13.41 -8.43 10.55
CA GLY A 229 14.11 -8.50 11.84
C GLY A 229 14.56 -9.91 12.21
N ALA A 230 13.66 -10.90 12.00
CA ALA A 230 13.98 -12.31 12.24
C ALA A 230 15.06 -12.88 11.27
N MET A 231 15.16 -12.32 10.06
CA MET A 231 16.19 -12.70 9.08
C MET A 231 17.51 -11.98 9.29
N THR A 232 17.51 -10.82 9.97
CA THR A 232 18.65 -9.92 10.05
C THR A 232 19.59 -10.30 11.17
N ASP A 233 20.91 -10.35 10.88
CA ASP A 233 21.97 -10.46 11.88
C ASP A 233 22.55 -9.06 12.16
N PHE A 234 22.33 -8.55 13.38
CA PHE A 234 22.91 -7.28 13.84
C PHE A 234 24.35 -7.41 14.36
N GLY A 235 24.91 -8.63 14.40
CA GLY A 235 26.28 -8.88 14.82
C GLY A 235 27.33 -7.98 14.14
N PRO A 236 27.34 -7.85 12.80
CA PRO A 236 28.27 -6.97 12.10
C PRO A 236 28.18 -5.50 12.52
N LEU A 237 26.96 -4.98 12.79
CA LEU A 237 26.75 -3.64 13.29
C LEU A 237 27.29 -3.45 14.71
N LEU A 238 27.02 -4.42 15.59
CA LEU A 238 27.52 -4.43 16.96
C LEU A 238 29.04 -4.58 17.03
N ALA A 239 29.62 -5.36 16.10
CA ALA A 239 31.06 -5.54 15.99
C ALA A 239 31.79 -4.25 15.59
N ASN A 240 31.18 -3.43 14.72
CA ASN A 240 31.74 -2.15 14.28
C ASN A 240 30.69 -1.04 14.26
N PRO A 241 30.33 -0.45 15.41
CA PRO A 241 29.28 0.57 15.51
C PRO A 241 29.54 1.83 14.65
N ARG A 242 30.80 2.12 14.28
CA ARG A 242 31.12 3.27 13.41
C ARG A 242 30.44 3.17 12.05
N THR A 243 30.11 1.96 11.59
CA THR A 243 29.38 1.75 10.34
C THR A 243 27.94 2.27 10.35
N THR A 244 27.38 2.57 11.53
CA THR A 244 26.09 3.28 11.66
C THR A 244 26.10 4.62 10.93
N LEU A 245 27.23 5.32 10.91
CA LEU A 245 27.38 6.58 10.21
C LEU A 245 27.18 6.43 8.69
N LEU A 246 27.54 5.29 8.13
CA LEU A 246 27.33 4.99 6.70
C LEU A 246 25.84 4.80 6.39
N GLY A 247 25.11 4.09 7.27
CA GLY A 247 23.66 3.98 7.16
C GLY A 247 22.94 5.32 7.35
N ALA A 248 23.39 6.12 8.33
CA ALA A 248 22.86 7.47 8.54
C ALA A 248 23.10 8.38 7.33
N ALA A 249 24.30 8.34 6.73
CA ALA A 249 24.63 9.11 5.54
C ALA A 249 23.77 8.72 4.33
N ALA A 250 23.45 7.44 4.17
CA ALA A 250 22.56 7.00 3.09
C ALA A 250 21.15 7.60 3.18
N GLN A 251 20.69 8.04 4.37
CA GLN A 251 19.40 8.72 4.54
C GLN A 251 19.38 10.13 3.88
N PHE A 252 20.51 10.67 3.43
CA PHE A 252 20.51 11.84 2.55
C PHE A 252 19.68 11.61 1.28
N GLY A 253 19.55 10.34 0.83
CA GLY A 253 18.62 9.98 -0.23
C GLY A 253 17.18 10.38 0.09
N ILE A 254 16.71 10.17 1.34
CA ILE A 254 15.36 10.54 1.78
C ILE A 254 15.18 12.07 1.77
N PHE A 255 16.10 12.81 2.41
CA PHE A 255 15.96 14.25 2.52
C PHE A 255 16.15 15.00 1.19
N SER A 256 17.06 14.50 0.32
CA SER A 256 17.19 15.07 -1.03
C SER A 256 15.94 14.83 -1.87
N THR A 257 15.27 13.67 -1.70
CA THR A 257 14.01 13.37 -2.36
C THR A 257 12.87 14.24 -1.86
N LEU A 258 12.83 14.54 -0.55
CA LEU A 258 11.86 15.48 0.01
C LEU A 258 11.95 16.85 -0.69
N ILE A 259 13.17 17.37 -0.75
CA ILE A 259 13.44 18.66 -1.42
C ILE A 259 13.08 18.55 -2.91
N GLY A 260 13.48 17.47 -3.58
CA GLY A 260 13.16 17.22 -4.99
C GLY A 260 11.66 17.17 -5.26
N ALA A 261 10.87 16.52 -4.41
CA ALA A 261 9.41 16.46 -4.54
C ALA A 261 8.76 17.86 -4.38
N ILE A 262 9.24 18.65 -3.43
CA ILE A 262 8.79 20.05 -3.25
C ILE A 262 9.14 20.90 -4.47
N LEU A 263 10.36 20.74 -5.02
CA LEU A 263 10.80 21.47 -6.21
C LEU A 263 9.98 21.07 -7.44
N LEU A 264 9.70 19.77 -7.63
CA LEU A 264 8.83 19.31 -8.73
C LEU A 264 7.43 19.93 -8.65
N ALA A 265 6.83 19.94 -7.46
CA ALA A 265 5.51 20.56 -7.24
C ALA A 265 5.51 22.07 -7.50
N LYS A 266 6.65 22.73 -7.22
CA LYS A 266 6.77 24.19 -7.41
C LYS A 266 7.00 24.60 -8.86
N TYR A 267 7.79 23.82 -9.62
CA TYR A 267 8.29 24.24 -10.94
C TYR A 267 7.66 23.51 -12.12
N ILE A 268 7.04 22.35 -11.90
CA ILE A 268 6.42 21.59 -13.00
C ILE A 268 4.90 21.71 -12.95
N PRO A 269 4.26 22.39 -13.92
CA PRO A 269 2.81 22.48 -14.00
C PRO A 269 2.19 21.09 -14.14
N GLY A 270 1.11 20.83 -13.38
CA GLY A 270 0.41 19.55 -13.38
C GLY A 270 0.89 18.55 -12.33
N ILE A 271 1.94 18.89 -11.55
CA ILE A 271 2.36 18.13 -10.36
C ILE A 271 1.96 18.92 -9.11
N ASN A 272 1.09 18.33 -8.29
CA ASN A 272 0.55 18.96 -7.08
C ASN A 272 0.83 18.09 -5.84
N PHE A 273 2.09 18.06 -5.41
CA PHE A 273 2.45 17.38 -4.17
C PHE A 273 2.28 18.31 -2.96
N SER A 274 1.44 17.89 -2.01
CA SER A 274 1.43 18.49 -0.68
C SER A 274 2.71 18.13 0.09
N LEU A 275 2.95 18.79 1.23
CA LEU A 275 4.08 18.40 2.10
C LEU A 275 3.95 16.95 2.62
N LYS A 276 2.73 16.46 2.86
CA LYS A 276 2.48 15.06 3.21
C LYS A 276 2.81 14.11 2.06
N ASP A 277 2.47 14.50 0.83
CA ASP A 277 2.83 13.74 -0.37
C ASP A 277 4.36 13.72 -0.56
N ALA A 278 5.01 14.88 -0.49
CA ALA A 278 6.45 14.99 -0.61
C ALA A 278 7.19 14.15 0.44
N SER A 279 6.70 14.14 1.69
CA SER A 279 7.23 13.31 2.77
C SER A 279 7.07 11.82 2.49
N SER A 280 5.92 11.42 1.93
CA SER A 280 5.66 10.02 1.54
C SER A 280 6.53 9.58 0.35
N ILE A 281 6.78 10.48 -0.61
CA ILE A 281 7.68 10.24 -1.74
C ILE A 281 9.13 10.14 -1.27
N ALA A 282 9.52 10.99 -0.32
CA ALA A 282 10.89 11.08 0.21
C ALA A 282 11.45 9.73 0.65
N ILE A 283 10.64 8.91 1.31
CA ILE A 283 11.08 7.64 1.89
C ILE A 283 11.59 6.62 0.85
N ILE A 284 11.22 6.79 -0.43
CA ILE A 284 11.74 5.99 -1.54
C ILE A 284 13.27 6.05 -1.58
N GLY A 285 13.85 7.20 -1.22
CA GLY A 285 15.30 7.40 -1.16
C GLY A 285 16.04 6.52 -0.14
N GLY A 286 15.32 5.96 0.83
CA GLY A 286 15.86 4.97 1.76
C GLY A 286 15.96 3.55 1.18
N ALA A 287 15.34 3.29 0.03
CA ALA A 287 15.20 1.98 -0.60
C ALA A 287 14.57 0.93 0.34
N ASP A 288 13.51 1.33 1.04
CA ASP A 288 12.80 0.53 2.03
C ASP A 288 11.32 0.42 1.63
N GLY A 289 10.97 -0.67 0.97
CA GLY A 289 9.62 -0.90 0.46
C GLY A 289 8.54 -0.92 1.55
N PRO A 290 8.67 -1.74 2.60
CA PRO A 290 7.70 -1.79 3.70
C PRO A 290 7.52 -0.44 4.41
N THR A 291 8.59 0.29 4.70
CA THR A 291 8.54 1.63 5.30
C THR A 291 7.83 2.61 4.37
N SER A 292 8.09 2.52 3.05
CA SER A 292 7.43 3.37 2.05
C SER A 292 5.92 3.16 2.04
N ILE A 293 5.45 1.92 2.10
CA ILE A 293 4.02 1.61 2.18
C ILE A 293 3.43 2.09 3.51
N PHE A 294 4.12 1.84 4.62
CA PHE A 294 3.64 2.25 5.94
C PHE A 294 3.46 3.77 6.03
N LEU A 295 4.46 4.53 5.59
CA LEU A 295 4.39 6.00 5.62
C LEU A 295 3.33 6.53 4.66
N ALA A 296 3.31 6.04 3.40
CA ALA A 296 2.36 6.48 2.39
C ALA A 296 0.92 6.14 2.76
N SER A 297 0.66 5.00 3.42
CA SER A 297 -0.68 4.64 3.89
C SER A 297 -1.24 5.63 4.92
N LYS A 298 -0.38 6.33 5.67
CA LYS A 298 -0.74 7.31 6.69
C LYS A 298 -0.79 8.74 6.16
N LEU A 299 0.21 9.17 5.39
CA LEU A 299 0.35 10.55 4.95
C LEU A 299 -0.20 10.83 3.55
N SER A 300 -0.12 9.87 2.62
CA SER A 300 -0.50 10.05 1.21
C SER A 300 -1.14 8.80 0.60
N PRO A 301 -2.34 8.38 1.06
CA PRO A 301 -3.01 7.18 0.54
C PRO A 301 -3.29 7.25 -0.98
N ARG A 302 -3.44 8.46 -1.55
CA ARG A 302 -3.68 8.67 -2.98
C ARG A 302 -2.47 8.25 -3.85
N LEU A 303 -1.24 8.47 -3.36
CA LEU A 303 0.01 8.16 -4.08
C LEU A 303 0.62 6.81 -3.66
N LEU A 304 -0.02 6.08 -2.75
CA LEU A 304 0.51 4.83 -2.19
C LEU A 304 0.90 3.82 -3.28
N GLY A 305 0.08 3.66 -4.31
CA GLY A 305 0.38 2.74 -5.42
C GLY A 305 1.65 3.13 -6.17
N SER A 306 1.76 4.39 -6.58
CA SER A 306 2.92 4.92 -7.31
C SER A 306 4.19 4.87 -6.47
N ILE A 307 4.11 5.24 -5.18
CA ILE A 307 5.24 5.20 -4.23
C ILE A 307 5.70 3.76 -4.00
N ALA A 308 4.77 2.83 -3.76
CA ALA A 308 5.11 1.44 -3.51
C ALA A 308 5.78 0.79 -4.73
N VAL A 309 5.24 1.01 -5.94
CA VAL A 309 5.85 0.47 -7.17
C VAL A 309 7.22 1.07 -7.39
N ALA A 310 7.40 2.39 -7.23
CA ALA A 310 8.69 3.02 -7.35
C ALA A 310 9.70 2.41 -6.35
N ALA A 311 9.34 2.33 -5.05
CA ALA A 311 10.21 1.81 -4.01
C ALA A 311 10.67 0.37 -4.28
N TYR A 312 9.73 -0.53 -4.63
CA TYR A 312 10.08 -1.93 -4.90
C TYR A 312 10.81 -2.12 -6.22
N SER A 313 10.46 -1.34 -7.26
CA SER A 313 11.17 -1.38 -8.54
C SER A 313 12.63 -0.95 -8.37
N TYR A 314 12.90 0.12 -7.62
CA TYR A 314 14.28 0.55 -7.35
C TYR A 314 15.03 -0.41 -6.46
N MET A 315 14.38 -0.99 -5.47
CA MET A 315 14.99 -2.05 -4.67
C MET A 315 15.41 -3.24 -5.55
N ALA A 316 14.58 -3.63 -6.51
CA ALA A 316 14.92 -4.68 -7.46
C ALA A 316 16.06 -4.29 -8.43
N LEU A 317 16.20 -3.00 -8.75
CA LEU A 317 17.23 -2.47 -9.64
C LEU A 317 18.56 -2.15 -8.94
N VAL A 318 18.68 -2.36 -7.64
CA VAL A 318 19.93 -2.18 -6.84
C VAL A 318 21.15 -2.75 -7.54
N PRO A 319 21.14 -4.02 -8.05
CA PRO A 319 22.31 -4.62 -8.71
C PRO A 319 22.75 -3.92 -10.00
N ILE A 320 21.88 -3.11 -10.60
CA ILE A 320 22.13 -2.37 -11.84
C ILE A 320 22.56 -0.94 -11.53
N ILE A 321 21.87 -0.26 -10.58
CA ILE A 321 22.06 1.16 -10.31
C ILE A 321 23.30 1.42 -9.45
N GLN A 322 23.56 0.60 -8.43
CA GLN A 322 24.65 0.83 -7.49
C GLN A 322 26.07 0.69 -8.10
N PRO A 323 26.41 -0.37 -8.88
CA PRO A 323 27.78 -0.58 -9.32
C PRO A 323 28.37 0.59 -10.14
N PRO A 324 27.67 1.23 -11.09
CA PRO A 324 28.15 2.40 -11.78
C PRO A 324 28.50 3.56 -10.84
N ILE A 325 27.63 3.85 -9.87
CA ILE A 325 27.80 4.94 -8.89
C ILE A 325 29.01 4.64 -8.00
N MET A 326 29.13 3.42 -7.50
CA MET A 326 30.26 2.98 -6.68
C MET A 326 31.59 3.12 -7.44
N LYS A 327 31.62 2.65 -8.70
CA LYS A 327 32.83 2.74 -9.55
C LYS A 327 33.20 4.18 -9.90
N LEU A 328 32.20 5.05 -10.11
CA LEU A 328 32.41 6.47 -10.39
C LEU A 328 33.01 7.21 -9.21
N LEU A 329 32.55 6.90 -7.99
CA LEU A 329 32.96 7.60 -6.77
C LEU A 329 34.20 7.02 -6.08
N THR A 330 34.71 5.87 -6.53
CA THR A 330 35.87 5.20 -5.92
C THR A 330 36.97 4.90 -6.92
N THR A 331 38.21 5.02 -6.49
CA THR A 331 39.37 4.59 -7.26
C THR A 331 39.59 3.08 -7.15
N LYS A 332 40.35 2.47 -8.09
CA LYS A 332 40.69 1.05 -8.03
C LYS A 332 41.48 0.70 -6.75
N SER A 333 42.34 1.59 -6.26
CA SER A 333 43.09 1.41 -5.01
C SER A 333 42.17 1.39 -3.79
N GLU A 334 41.16 2.27 -3.74
CA GLU A 334 40.18 2.31 -2.65
C GLU A 334 39.32 1.05 -2.62
N ARG A 335 38.93 0.53 -3.78
CA ARG A 335 38.13 -0.71 -3.87
C ARG A 335 38.87 -1.98 -3.43
N LYS A 336 40.21 -1.95 -3.45
CA LYS A 336 41.09 -3.05 -3.01
C LYS A 336 41.44 -2.99 -1.52
N ILE A 337 40.95 -1.99 -0.77
CA ILE A 337 41.19 -1.94 0.68
C ILE A 337 40.57 -3.17 1.33
N LYS A 338 41.43 -3.98 1.99
CA LYS A 338 40.99 -5.16 2.75
C LYS A 338 40.57 -4.74 4.15
N MET A 339 39.44 -5.29 4.59
CA MET A 339 38.90 -5.00 5.92
C MET A 339 39.46 -6.00 6.94
N SER A 340 39.81 -5.52 8.14
CA SER A 340 40.20 -6.38 9.25
C SER A 340 39.00 -7.19 9.75
N GLN A 341 39.28 -8.38 10.27
CA GLN A 341 38.25 -9.26 10.82
C GLN A 341 37.42 -8.54 11.90
N LEU A 342 36.11 -8.75 11.88
CA LEU A 342 35.21 -8.20 12.88
C LEU A 342 35.44 -8.87 14.25
N ARG A 343 35.26 -8.09 15.33
CA ARG A 343 35.30 -8.65 16.68
C ARG A 343 34.18 -9.67 16.89
N TYR A 344 34.41 -10.60 17.76
CA TYR A 344 33.34 -11.48 18.23
C TYR A 344 32.29 -10.67 19.03
N VAL A 345 31.01 -10.92 18.75
CA VAL A 345 29.87 -10.34 19.47
C VAL A 345 29.21 -11.44 20.30
N SER A 346 29.07 -11.21 21.59
CA SER A 346 28.48 -12.19 22.50
C SER A 346 26.96 -12.30 22.30
N GLN A 347 26.40 -13.46 22.63
CA GLN A 347 24.95 -13.68 22.55
C GLN A 347 24.17 -12.69 23.45
N ARG A 348 24.74 -12.31 24.58
CA ARG A 348 24.15 -11.31 25.48
C ARG A 348 24.01 -9.94 24.80
N GLU A 349 25.04 -9.49 24.10
CA GLU A 349 24.99 -8.24 23.33
C GLU A 349 23.87 -8.29 22.28
N LYS A 350 23.75 -9.41 21.55
CA LYS A 350 22.73 -9.62 20.51
C LYS A 350 21.31 -9.63 21.06
N ILE A 351 21.09 -10.13 22.29
CA ILE A 351 19.77 -10.13 22.95
C ILE A 351 19.43 -8.76 23.54
N ILE A 352 20.40 -8.08 24.15
CA ILE A 352 20.16 -6.77 24.81
C ILE A 352 19.92 -5.68 23.77
N PHE A 353 20.61 -5.73 22.64
CA PHE A 353 20.56 -4.71 21.60
C PHE A 353 19.12 -4.39 21.14
N PRO A 354 18.29 -5.35 20.66
CA PRO A 354 16.94 -5.05 20.21
C PRO A 354 16.06 -4.46 21.32
N ILE A 355 16.22 -4.89 22.56
CA ILE A 355 15.45 -4.38 23.70
C ILE A 355 15.81 -2.91 23.95
N VAL A 356 17.10 -2.58 23.98
CA VAL A 356 17.58 -1.20 24.19
C VAL A 356 17.10 -0.30 23.05
N VAL A 357 17.21 -0.75 21.79
CA VAL A 357 16.76 0.04 20.63
C VAL A 357 15.26 0.30 20.68
N ILE A 358 14.41 -0.68 21.02
CA ILE A 358 12.97 -0.47 21.16
C ILE A 358 12.69 0.60 22.23
N ILE A 359 13.28 0.46 23.41
CA ILE A 359 13.01 1.36 24.54
C ILE A 359 13.46 2.79 24.18
N LEU A 360 14.69 2.95 23.68
CA LEU A 360 15.19 4.26 23.29
C LEU A 360 14.35 4.89 22.18
N CYS A 361 14.00 4.12 21.15
CA CYS A 361 13.18 4.62 20.06
C CYS A 361 11.79 5.01 20.53
N ALA A 362 11.12 4.20 21.34
CA ALA A 362 9.79 4.48 21.86
C ALA A 362 9.76 5.72 22.76
N LEU A 363 10.82 5.98 23.51
CA LEU A 363 10.92 7.14 24.37
C LEU A 363 11.29 8.43 23.61
N LEU A 364 12.21 8.33 22.64
CA LEU A 364 12.71 9.51 21.91
C LEU A 364 11.83 9.88 20.71
N LEU A 365 11.26 8.88 20.04
CA LEU A 365 10.46 9.05 18.82
C LEU A 365 9.31 8.03 18.77
N PRO A 366 8.22 8.26 19.54
CA PRO A 366 7.10 7.32 19.64
C PRO A 366 6.48 6.92 18.28
N SER A 367 6.47 7.83 17.31
CA SER A 367 5.94 7.58 15.95
C SER A 367 6.73 6.54 15.15
N ALA A 368 8.02 6.31 15.45
CA ALA A 368 8.82 5.24 14.86
C ALA A 368 8.67 3.90 15.60
N ALA A 369 8.09 3.91 16.80
CA ALA A 369 8.01 2.72 17.64
C ALA A 369 7.30 1.51 16.97
N PRO A 370 6.25 1.66 16.15
CA PRO A 370 5.66 0.52 15.46
C PRO A 370 6.65 -0.18 14.51
N LEU A 371 7.36 0.57 13.66
CA LEU A 371 8.32 0.02 12.69
C LEU A 371 9.51 -0.63 13.40
N ILE A 372 10.18 0.15 14.25
CA ILE A 372 11.37 -0.33 15.01
C ILE A 372 10.98 -1.46 15.97
N GLY A 373 9.82 -1.35 16.62
CA GLY A 373 9.34 -2.37 17.55
C GLY A 373 9.16 -3.73 16.89
N PHE A 374 8.49 -3.78 15.73
CA PHE A 374 8.31 -5.03 14.99
C PHE A 374 9.63 -5.58 14.44
N LEU A 375 10.52 -4.73 13.90
CA LEU A 375 11.85 -5.11 13.45
C LEU A 375 12.65 -5.77 14.58
N MET A 376 12.74 -5.08 15.70
CA MET A 376 13.52 -5.55 16.84
C MET A 376 12.88 -6.74 17.55
N PHE A 377 11.55 -6.83 17.56
CA PHE A 377 10.86 -8.01 18.07
C PHE A 377 11.17 -9.26 17.24
N GLY A 378 11.17 -9.15 15.90
CA GLY A 378 11.61 -10.22 15.02
C GLY A 378 13.05 -10.67 15.33
N ASN A 379 13.95 -9.71 15.49
CA ASN A 379 15.34 -9.99 15.83
C ASN A 379 15.49 -10.63 17.22
N LEU A 380 14.76 -10.15 18.21
CA LEU A 380 14.77 -10.73 19.56
C LEU A 380 14.30 -12.20 19.54
N MET A 381 13.28 -12.54 18.75
CA MET A 381 12.85 -13.94 18.59
C MET A 381 13.98 -14.82 18.04
N ARG A 382 14.73 -14.33 17.09
CA ARG A 382 15.89 -15.03 16.52
C ARG A 382 17.01 -15.19 17.55
N GLU A 383 17.47 -14.08 18.14
CA GLU A 383 18.65 -14.06 18.98
C GLU A 383 18.41 -14.66 20.37
N SER A 384 17.16 -14.74 20.83
CA SER A 384 16.82 -15.39 22.09
C SER A 384 17.17 -16.90 22.11
N GLY A 385 17.11 -17.56 20.94
CA GLY A 385 17.36 -18.99 20.79
C GLY A 385 16.30 -19.93 21.37
N VAL A 386 15.40 -19.42 22.22
CA VAL A 386 14.39 -20.23 22.95
C VAL A 386 13.06 -20.37 22.22
N VAL A 387 12.78 -19.49 21.25
CA VAL A 387 11.54 -19.49 20.45
C VAL A 387 11.82 -19.75 18.96
N LYS A 388 12.70 -20.68 18.66
CA LYS A 388 13.15 -20.99 17.31
C LYS A 388 11.98 -21.22 16.35
N ARG A 389 10.94 -21.93 16.76
CA ARG A 389 9.75 -22.19 15.94
C ARG A 389 9.02 -20.90 15.54
N LEU A 390 8.92 -19.90 16.43
CA LEU A 390 8.32 -18.61 16.11
C LEU A 390 9.18 -17.84 15.13
N SER A 391 10.50 -17.81 15.37
CA SER A 391 11.45 -17.18 14.44
C SER A 391 11.39 -17.81 13.04
N ASP A 392 11.39 -19.15 12.94
CA ASP A 392 11.31 -19.87 11.67
C ASP A 392 9.97 -19.61 10.95
N THR A 393 8.85 -19.57 11.67
CA THR A 393 7.55 -19.23 11.09
C THR A 393 7.53 -17.79 10.57
N THR A 394 8.08 -16.85 11.36
CA THR A 394 8.07 -15.42 11.02
C THR A 394 8.93 -15.11 9.80
N GLN A 395 10.14 -15.69 9.71
CA GLN A 395 11.05 -15.41 8.61
C GLN A 395 10.74 -16.20 7.31
N ASN A 396 9.86 -17.19 7.36
CA ASN A 396 9.49 -18.02 6.20
C ASN A 396 8.00 -17.94 5.89
N ALA A 397 7.15 -18.65 6.62
CA ALA A 397 5.73 -18.79 6.29
C ALA A 397 4.98 -17.45 6.40
N LEU A 398 5.12 -16.75 7.52
CA LEU A 398 4.36 -15.53 7.79
C LEU A 398 4.74 -14.40 6.83
N ILE A 399 6.04 -14.13 6.65
CA ILE A 399 6.49 -13.08 5.73
C ILE A 399 6.06 -13.38 4.30
N ASN A 400 6.13 -14.64 3.85
CA ASN A 400 5.74 -15.04 2.49
C ASN A 400 4.23 -14.87 2.26
N ILE A 401 3.38 -15.29 3.21
CA ILE A 401 1.93 -15.12 3.13
C ILE A 401 1.59 -13.63 3.03
N VAL A 402 2.14 -12.82 3.92
CA VAL A 402 1.88 -11.37 3.94
C VAL A 402 2.41 -10.69 2.68
N THR A 403 3.55 -11.11 2.15
CA THR A 403 4.13 -10.58 0.91
C THR A 403 3.24 -10.84 -0.30
N ILE A 404 2.60 -12.02 -0.39
CA ILE A 404 1.63 -12.33 -1.46
C ILE A 404 0.47 -11.33 -1.42
N PHE A 405 -0.18 -11.17 -0.27
CA PHE A 405 -1.33 -10.29 -0.13
C PHE A 405 -0.96 -8.81 -0.26
N LEU A 406 0.19 -8.41 0.29
CA LEU A 406 0.70 -7.05 0.13
C LEU A 406 0.98 -6.76 -1.35
N GLY A 407 1.64 -7.66 -2.06
CA GLY A 407 1.92 -7.49 -3.48
C GLY A 407 0.66 -7.36 -4.32
N LEU A 408 -0.33 -8.23 -4.12
CA LEU A 408 -1.63 -8.14 -4.79
C LEU A 408 -2.35 -6.82 -4.49
N GLY A 409 -2.38 -6.41 -3.21
CA GLY A 409 -3.04 -5.18 -2.79
C GLY A 409 -2.33 -3.90 -3.30
N VAL A 410 -0.99 -3.88 -3.36
CA VAL A 410 -0.21 -2.80 -3.97
C VAL A 410 -0.43 -2.77 -5.48
N GLY A 411 -0.34 -3.93 -6.13
CA GLY A 411 -0.57 -4.08 -7.57
C GLY A 411 -1.96 -3.57 -7.98
N SER A 412 -2.98 -3.76 -7.14
CA SER A 412 -4.34 -3.28 -7.42
C SER A 412 -4.46 -1.74 -7.46
N LYS A 413 -3.45 -1.00 -6.99
CA LYS A 413 -3.40 0.46 -7.10
C LYS A 413 -2.77 0.95 -8.41
N LEU A 414 -2.30 0.02 -9.24
CA LEU A 414 -1.77 0.28 -10.57
C LEU A 414 -2.89 0.32 -11.63
N SER A 415 -4.05 0.87 -11.29
CA SER A 415 -5.11 1.12 -12.27
C SER A 415 -4.70 2.26 -13.21
N ALA A 416 -5.12 2.17 -14.47
CA ALA A 416 -4.70 3.09 -15.53
C ALA A 416 -5.04 4.56 -15.19
N ASP A 417 -6.21 4.81 -14.63
CA ASP A 417 -6.70 6.13 -14.23
C ASP A 417 -5.82 6.79 -13.15
N LYS A 418 -5.22 5.99 -12.26
CA LYS A 418 -4.41 6.48 -11.13
C LYS A 418 -2.92 6.49 -11.41
N PHE A 419 -2.45 5.58 -12.26
CA PHE A 419 -1.02 5.41 -12.48
C PHE A 419 -0.49 6.18 -13.68
N LEU A 420 -1.28 6.31 -14.76
CA LEU A 420 -0.88 6.98 -15.99
C LEU A 420 -1.08 8.50 -15.90
N ASN A 421 -0.36 9.13 -14.97
CA ASN A 421 -0.40 10.58 -14.76
C ASN A 421 1.02 11.14 -14.57
N LEU A 422 1.14 12.47 -14.70
CA LEU A 422 2.42 13.18 -14.59
C LEU A 422 3.03 13.07 -13.19
N GLU A 423 2.22 13.02 -12.14
CA GLU A 423 2.68 12.85 -10.76
C GLU A 423 3.41 11.52 -10.57
N THR A 424 2.86 10.43 -11.12
CA THR A 424 3.50 9.09 -11.05
C THR A 424 4.82 9.07 -11.80
N LEU A 425 4.89 9.67 -13.00
CA LEU A 425 6.15 9.78 -13.74
C LEU A 425 7.18 10.58 -12.94
N GLY A 426 6.77 11.68 -12.33
CA GLY A 426 7.61 12.48 -11.43
C GLY A 426 8.15 11.67 -10.26
N ILE A 427 7.31 10.84 -9.61
CA ILE A 427 7.72 9.95 -8.52
C ILE A 427 8.74 8.92 -8.98
N ILE A 428 8.53 8.31 -10.16
CA ILE A 428 9.47 7.34 -10.74
C ILE A 428 10.82 8.00 -11.01
N VAL A 429 10.87 9.12 -11.71
CA VAL A 429 12.13 9.82 -12.01
C VAL A 429 12.84 10.25 -10.73
N LEU A 430 12.09 10.81 -9.78
CA LEU A 430 12.64 11.26 -8.51
C LEU A 430 13.21 10.10 -7.67
N GLY A 431 12.56 8.94 -7.69
CA GLY A 431 13.03 7.74 -6.99
C GLY A 431 14.39 7.24 -7.52
N LEU A 432 14.64 7.33 -8.83
CA LEU A 432 15.94 6.98 -9.42
C LEU A 432 17.05 7.90 -8.88
N PHE A 433 16.81 9.21 -8.88
CA PHE A 433 17.75 10.19 -8.30
C PHE A 433 17.95 9.95 -6.81
N ALA A 434 16.87 9.76 -6.07
CA ALA A 434 16.86 9.49 -4.64
C ALA A 434 17.78 8.32 -4.25
N PHE A 435 17.60 7.20 -4.91
CA PHE A 435 18.38 6.00 -4.69
C PHE A 435 19.86 6.19 -5.05
N SER A 436 20.12 6.93 -6.14
CA SER A 436 21.47 7.26 -6.56
C SER A 436 22.18 8.15 -5.54
N PHE A 437 21.49 9.16 -5.00
CA PHE A 437 22.02 10.04 -3.94
C PHE A 437 22.27 9.30 -2.64
N GLY A 438 21.36 8.41 -2.21
CA GLY A 438 21.55 7.57 -1.02
C GLY A 438 22.79 6.69 -1.12
N THR A 439 22.96 6.04 -2.28
CA THR A 439 24.18 5.24 -2.56
C THR A 439 25.45 6.09 -2.57
N ALA A 440 25.40 7.23 -3.24
CA ALA A 440 26.55 8.13 -3.35
C ALA A 440 26.98 8.70 -1.99
N SER A 441 26.04 9.15 -1.18
CA SER A 441 26.32 9.74 0.14
C SER A 441 26.93 8.73 1.10
N GLY A 442 26.47 7.46 1.07
CA GLY A 442 27.09 6.39 1.85
C GLY A 442 28.55 6.14 1.47
N VAL A 443 28.85 6.09 0.16
CA VAL A 443 30.23 5.92 -0.36
C VAL A 443 31.10 7.14 0.01
N ILE A 444 30.58 8.36 -0.15
CA ILE A 444 31.29 9.59 0.20
C ILE A 444 31.58 9.64 1.71
N MET A 445 30.60 9.27 2.56
CA MET A 445 30.83 9.22 4.00
C MET A 445 31.94 8.24 4.38
N ALA A 446 32.02 7.08 3.72
CA ALA A 446 33.12 6.14 3.95
C ALA A 446 34.48 6.75 3.60
N LYS A 447 34.56 7.57 2.53
CA LYS A 447 35.77 8.31 2.17
C LYS A 447 36.10 9.41 3.20
N VAL A 448 35.09 10.13 3.67
CA VAL A 448 35.25 11.13 4.74
C VAL A 448 35.78 10.47 6.02
N MET A 449 35.20 9.33 6.42
CA MET A 449 35.70 8.56 7.57
C MET A 449 37.17 8.12 7.39
N ASN A 450 37.56 7.74 6.18
CA ASN A 450 38.94 7.39 5.86
C ASN A 450 39.92 8.56 5.93
N PHE A 451 39.44 9.78 5.74
CA PHE A 451 40.27 10.99 5.88
C PHE A 451 40.66 11.22 7.34
N PHE A 452 39.77 10.92 8.29
CA PHE A 452 40.00 11.11 9.73
C PHE A 452 40.52 9.84 10.45
N SER A 453 40.61 8.69 9.77
CA SER A 453 40.97 7.40 10.38
C SER A 453 42.28 6.85 9.85
N THR A 454 43.10 6.34 10.76
CA THR A 454 44.30 5.57 10.42
C THR A 454 43.94 4.18 9.88
N ASN A 455 42.89 3.55 10.41
CA ASN A 455 42.38 2.27 9.94
C ASN A 455 41.35 2.51 8.85
N LYS A 456 41.75 2.43 7.60
CA LYS A 456 40.91 2.68 6.43
C LYS A 456 39.87 1.60 6.24
N ILE A 457 38.64 1.99 5.94
CA ILE A 457 37.55 1.11 5.53
C ILE A 457 37.42 1.12 4.00
N ASN A 458 36.94 0.01 3.43
CA ASN A 458 36.66 -0.03 2.01
C ASN A 458 35.41 0.83 1.70
N PRO A 459 35.49 1.89 0.87
CA PRO A 459 34.37 2.79 0.62
C PRO A 459 33.15 2.09 -0.01
N LEU A 460 33.34 0.95 -0.66
CA LEU A 460 32.25 0.17 -1.24
C LEU A 460 31.18 -0.21 -0.21
N ILE A 461 31.56 -0.47 1.06
CA ILE A 461 30.59 -0.85 2.09
C ILE A 461 29.62 0.31 2.41
N GLY A 462 29.99 1.56 2.13
CA GLY A 462 29.12 2.71 2.31
C GLY A 462 27.88 2.66 1.41
N SER A 463 27.99 2.11 0.20
CA SER A 463 26.84 1.94 -0.69
C SER A 463 25.76 1.03 -0.10
N ALA A 464 26.13 0.13 0.83
CA ALA A 464 25.18 -0.74 1.51
C ALA A 464 24.34 -0.02 2.59
N GLY A 465 24.63 1.25 2.89
CA GLY A 465 23.86 2.06 3.84
C GLY A 465 22.39 2.28 3.46
N VAL A 466 21.99 2.02 2.22
CA VAL A 466 20.57 1.97 1.82
C VAL A 466 19.89 0.72 2.40
N SER A 467 18.58 0.82 2.68
CA SER A 467 17.84 -0.20 3.44
C SER A 467 17.49 -1.48 2.67
N ALA A 468 17.98 -1.66 1.44
CA ALA A 468 17.76 -2.88 0.63
C ALA A 468 18.54 -4.08 1.20
N VAL A 469 18.04 -4.70 2.26
CA VAL A 469 18.68 -5.83 2.96
C VAL A 469 18.25 -7.17 2.36
N PRO A 470 19.15 -8.09 2.12
CA PRO A 470 20.64 -8.00 2.15
C PRO A 470 21.25 -7.63 0.79
N MET A 471 20.45 -7.15 -0.15
CA MET A 471 20.83 -7.00 -1.56
C MET A 471 21.95 -5.99 -1.74
N ALA A 472 21.86 -4.80 -1.12
CA ALA A 472 22.89 -3.78 -1.24
C ALA A 472 24.26 -4.24 -0.70
N ALA A 473 24.26 -5.02 0.40
CA ALA A 473 25.49 -5.63 0.92
C ALA A 473 26.10 -6.65 -0.04
N ARG A 474 25.25 -7.47 -0.71
CA ARG A 474 25.72 -8.43 -1.73
C ARG A 474 26.31 -7.72 -2.94
N VAL A 475 25.71 -6.60 -3.37
CA VAL A 475 26.23 -5.79 -4.49
C VAL A 475 27.58 -5.18 -4.13
N SER A 476 27.72 -4.62 -2.93
CA SER A 476 29.01 -4.09 -2.44
C SER A 476 30.09 -5.16 -2.44
N ASN A 477 29.76 -6.37 -1.95
CA ASN A 477 30.67 -7.52 -1.96
C ASN A 477 31.04 -7.95 -3.38
N LYS A 478 30.08 -8.03 -4.29
CA LYS A 478 30.31 -8.40 -5.69
C LYS A 478 31.29 -7.44 -6.37
N VAL A 479 31.07 -6.13 -6.22
CA VAL A 479 31.98 -5.12 -6.80
C VAL A 479 33.39 -5.20 -6.19
N GLY A 480 33.49 -5.53 -4.89
CA GLY A 480 34.79 -5.79 -4.23
C GLY A 480 35.49 -6.99 -4.79
N LEU A 481 34.79 -8.12 -4.97
CA LEU A 481 35.34 -9.35 -5.55
C LEU A 481 35.74 -9.20 -7.04
N ASP A 482 35.01 -8.37 -7.80
CA ASP A 482 35.37 -8.06 -9.19
C ASP A 482 36.72 -7.33 -9.30
N GLU A 483 37.15 -6.59 -8.26
CA GLU A 483 38.40 -5.84 -8.22
C GLU A 483 39.55 -6.66 -7.56
N ASP A 484 39.24 -7.46 -6.55
CA ASP A 484 40.17 -8.40 -5.86
C ASP A 484 39.36 -9.62 -5.38
N PRO A 485 39.55 -10.82 -5.98
CA PRO A 485 38.82 -12.04 -5.64
C PRO A 485 38.97 -12.50 -4.17
N HIS A 486 39.95 -11.97 -3.44
CA HIS A 486 40.16 -12.26 -2.02
C HIS A 486 39.58 -11.18 -1.08
N ASN A 487 38.87 -10.18 -1.60
CA ASN A 487 38.33 -9.09 -0.82
C ASN A 487 36.86 -9.30 -0.47
N PHE A 488 36.59 -10.10 0.54
CA PHE A 488 35.21 -10.41 1.01
C PHE A 488 34.69 -9.29 1.89
N LEU A 489 33.77 -8.48 1.34
CA LEU A 489 33.18 -7.32 2.02
C LEU A 489 31.81 -7.60 2.62
N LEU A 490 31.17 -8.77 2.40
CA LEU A 490 29.78 -9.03 2.75
C LEU A 490 29.49 -8.74 4.22
N MET A 491 30.25 -9.32 5.14
CA MET A 491 30.03 -9.14 6.58
C MET A 491 30.22 -7.68 7.02
N HIS A 492 31.16 -6.96 6.39
CA HIS A 492 31.39 -5.55 6.68
C HIS A 492 30.31 -4.65 6.10
N ALA A 493 29.76 -5.00 4.94
CA ALA A 493 28.67 -4.28 4.29
C ALA A 493 27.29 -4.51 4.99
N MET A 494 27.14 -5.64 5.69
CA MET A 494 25.91 -5.89 6.46
C MET A 494 25.70 -4.88 7.60
N GLY A 495 26.77 -4.39 8.25
CA GLY A 495 26.66 -3.38 9.30
C GLY A 495 25.95 -2.09 8.82
N PRO A 496 26.48 -1.39 7.81
CA PRO A 496 25.82 -0.23 7.22
C PRO A 496 24.41 -0.55 6.68
N ASN A 497 24.22 -1.72 6.09
CA ASN A 497 22.94 -2.12 5.49
C ASN A 497 21.82 -2.21 6.53
N VAL A 498 22.12 -2.83 7.66
CA VAL A 498 21.19 -2.95 8.78
C VAL A 498 20.97 -1.59 9.47
N ALA A 499 22.04 -0.78 9.60
CA ALA A 499 21.93 0.60 10.09
C ALA A 499 21.00 1.45 9.19
N GLY A 500 21.01 1.21 7.89
CA GLY A 500 20.10 1.83 6.93
C GLY A 500 18.63 1.55 7.23
N VAL A 501 18.27 0.31 7.56
CA VAL A 501 16.88 -0.06 7.92
C VAL A 501 16.41 0.67 9.17
N ILE A 502 17.25 0.73 10.20
CA ILE A 502 16.92 1.52 11.40
C ILE A 502 16.78 2.98 11.00
N GLY A 503 17.69 3.50 10.16
CA GLY A 503 17.68 4.88 9.69
C GLY A 503 16.41 5.24 8.92
N SER A 504 15.96 4.40 7.99
CA SER A 504 14.72 4.64 7.23
C SER A 504 13.48 4.60 8.12
N ALA A 505 13.41 3.66 9.07
CA ALA A 505 12.32 3.57 10.04
C ALA A 505 12.27 4.80 10.98
N VAL A 506 13.43 5.28 11.44
CA VAL A 506 13.54 6.53 12.22
C VAL A 506 13.13 7.73 11.38
N ALA A 507 13.60 7.83 10.14
CA ALA A 507 13.22 8.92 9.23
C ALA A 507 11.71 8.94 8.97
N ALA A 508 11.10 7.78 8.73
CA ALA A 508 9.65 7.67 8.61
C ALA A 508 8.92 8.13 9.88
N GLY A 509 9.43 7.75 11.05
CA GLY A 509 8.89 8.21 12.33
C GLY A 509 8.98 9.73 12.49
N VAL A 510 10.11 10.34 12.12
CA VAL A 510 10.26 11.82 12.13
C VAL A 510 9.24 12.49 11.20
N LEU A 511 9.11 11.98 9.97
CA LEU A 511 8.14 12.52 9.01
C LEU A 511 6.70 12.35 9.51
N LEU A 512 6.37 11.23 10.17
CA LEU A 512 5.07 11.05 10.80
C LEU A 512 4.85 12.04 11.95
N ALA A 513 5.84 12.23 12.83
CA ALA A 513 5.72 13.15 13.95
C ALA A 513 5.52 14.61 13.54
N VAL A 514 6.06 14.99 12.37
CA VAL A 514 5.95 16.36 11.85
C VAL A 514 4.63 16.61 11.13
N PHE A 515 4.07 15.60 10.45
CA PHE A 515 2.95 15.79 9.52
C PHE A 515 1.64 15.08 9.90
N LEU A 516 1.60 14.23 10.92
CA LEU A 516 0.36 13.71 11.50
C LEU A 516 -0.21 14.66 12.54
#